data_562a5db6b491b01934a270fea51fc4ed
#
_entry.id   562a5db6b491b01934a270fea51fc4ed
#
_cell.length_a   1.000
_cell.length_b   1.000
_cell.length_c   1.000
_cell.angle_alpha   90.00
_cell.angle_beta   90.00
_cell.angle_gamma   90.00
#
_symmetry.space_group_name_H-M   'P 1'
#
loop_
_entity.id
_entity.type
_entity.pdbx_description
1 polymer ?
#
loop_
_entity_poly.entity_id
_entity_poly.type
_entity_poly.pdbx_seq_one_letter_code
_entity_poly.pdbx_strand_id
1 'polypeptide(L)'
;MAARPGNDYFRRRGLSPMDRFLSFCEFDPATGCVLWTGGRTQGRGHNVPYGSFWFEGRRWFAHRWAAKYIHRLDIEDKQVDHCCSEYAVGVEHPNTLCVQHLQAVTAKTNRDLQARRFYVHLQVGLISYAEAYGEMPHLQIPEGIPFLS
;
A
#
# COMPACT_ATOMS: atom_id res chain seq x y z
N MET A 1 -24.44 12.89 3.61
CA MET A 1 -23.77 13.23 4.87
C MET A 1 -22.89 12.07 5.30
N ALA A 2 -21.59 12.28 5.37
CA ALA A 2 -20.70 11.32 5.95
C ALA A 2 -21.01 11.19 7.46
N ALA A 3 -21.29 9.96 7.93
CA ALA A 3 -21.49 9.69 9.34
C ALA A 3 -20.24 10.10 10.13
N ARG A 4 -20.40 10.81 11.23
CA ARG A 4 -19.29 11.19 12.11
C ARG A 4 -18.60 9.94 12.65
N PRO A 5 -17.24 9.91 12.68
CA PRO A 5 -16.47 8.73 13.12
C PRO A 5 -16.87 8.15 14.48
N GLY A 6 -17.44 8.97 15.36
CA GLY A 6 -17.82 8.53 16.71
C GLY A 6 -19.01 7.56 16.80
N ASN A 7 -19.84 7.49 15.76
CA ASN A 7 -21.03 6.61 15.79
C ASN A 7 -20.72 5.18 15.30
N ASP A 8 -19.60 4.99 14.64
CA ASP A 8 -19.22 3.69 14.07
C ASP A 8 -18.55 2.76 15.08
N TYR A 9 -17.98 3.30 16.15
CA TYR A 9 -17.33 2.49 17.17
C TYR A 9 -18.29 1.49 17.82
N PHE A 10 -19.48 1.93 18.17
CA PHE A 10 -20.48 1.07 18.81
C PHE A 10 -21.07 0.03 17.86
N ARG A 11 -21.21 0.37 16.58
CA ARG A 11 -21.69 -0.57 15.56
C ARG A 11 -20.71 -1.70 15.30
N ARG A 12 -19.41 -1.45 15.48
CA ARG A 12 -18.35 -2.43 15.23
C ARG A 12 -18.00 -3.25 16.47
N ARG A 13 -18.50 -2.85 17.62
CA ARG A 13 -18.32 -3.59 18.87
C ARG A 13 -19.14 -4.87 18.83
N GLY A 14 -18.48 -6.01 18.83
CA GLY A 14 -19.14 -7.32 18.69
C GLY A 14 -19.00 -7.94 17.32
N LEU A 15 -18.43 -7.23 16.34
CA LEU A 15 -18.03 -7.84 15.08
C LEU A 15 -16.80 -8.73 15.30
N SER A 16 -16.69 -9.82 14.52
CA SER A 16 -15.45 -10.57 14.45
C SER A 16 -14.31 -9.64 13.96
N PRO A 17 -13.04 -9.95 14.25
CA PRO A 17 -11.94 -9.15 13.70
C PRO A 17 -11.98 -9.00 12.18
N MET A 18 -12.33 -10.05 11.45
CA MET A 18 -12.48 -10.01 10.00
C MET A 18 -13.60 -9.06 9.56
N ASP A 19 -14.79 -9.20 10.16
CA ASP A 19 -15.94 -8.35 9.81
C ASP A 19 -15.67 -6.89 10.20
N ARG A 20 -15.01 -6.66 11.32
CA ARG A 20 -14.60 -5.33 11.74
C ARG A 20 -13.59 -4.72 10.78
N PHE A 21 -12.61 -5.49 10.32
CA PHE A 21 -11.66 -5.02 9.31
C PHE A 21 -12.37 -4.67 8.00
N LEU A 22 -13.20 -5.56 7.49
CA LEU A 22 -13.93 -5.36 6.23
C LEU A 22 -14.90 -4.18 6.31
N SER A 23 -15.42 -3.85 7.49
CA SER A 23 -16.28 -2.68 7.70
C SER A 23 -15.56 -1.34 7.44
N PHE A 24 -14.23 -1.33 7.45
CA PHE A 24 -13.39 -0.18 7.12
C PHE A 24 -12.87 -0.19 5.68
N CYS A 25 -13.31 -1.14 4.87
CA CYS A 25 -12.84 -1.26 3.48
C CYS A 25 -13.89 -0.73 2.52
N GLU A 26 -13.42 -0.03 1.49
CA GLU A 26 -14.25 0.50 0.42
C GLU A 26 -13.63 0.11 -0.93
N PHE A 27 -14.45 -0.53 -1.77
CA PHE A 27 -14.02 -0.93 -3.11
C PHE A 27 -14.08 0.26 -4.07
N ASP A 28 -12.98 0.48 -4.79
CA ASP A 28 -12.90 1.47 -5.85
C ASP A 28 -13.04 0.77 -7.22
N PRO A 29 -14.20 0.90 -7.90
CA PRO A 29 -14.41 0.23 -9.17
C PRO A 29 -13.54 0.80 -10.30
N ALA A 30 -13.04 2.01 -10.16
CA ALA A 30 -12.19 2.63 -11.19
C ALA A 30 -10.79 1.97 -11.25
N THR A 31 -10.26 1.52 -10.13
CA THR A 31 -8.92 0.97 -10.02
C THR A 31 -8.89 -0.51 -9.64
N GLY A 32 -9.97 -1.03 -9.08
CA GLY A 32 -10.01 -2.36 -8.47
C GLY A 32 -9.36 -2.40 -7.08
N CYS A 33 -8.88 -1.29 -6.57
CA CYS A 33 -8.34 -1.20 -5.22
C CYS A 33 -9.44 -1.37 -4.18
N VAL A 34 -9.11 -2.00 -3.07
CA VAL A 34 -9.91 -1.97 -1.84
C VAL A 34 -9.20 -1.04 -0.88
N LEU A 35 -9.83 0.08 -0.56
CA LEU A 35 -9.22 1.16 0.20
C LEU A 35 -9.60 1.11 1.67
N TRP A 36 -8.62 1.28 2.52
CA TRP A 36 -8.81 1.40 3.95
C TRP A 36 -9.35 2.78 4.32
N THR A 37 -10.48 2.81 4.99
CA THR A 37 -11.15 4.04 5.43
C THR A 37 -11.10 4.26 6.94
N GLY A 38 -10.47 3.36 7.68
CA GLY A 38 -10.30 3.45 9.13
C GLY A 38 -9.21 4.42 9.57
N GLY A 39 -8.74 4.26 10.79
CA GLY A 39 -7.65 5.07 11.35
C GLY A 39 -6.37 4.99 10.50
N ARG A 40 -5.58 6.04 10.55
CA ARG A 40 -4.32 6.16 9.81
C ARG A 40 -3.19 6.55 10.74
N THR A 41 -1.99 6.10 10.42
CA THR A 41 -0.77 6.61 11.06
C THR A 41 -0.49 8.02 10.54
N GLN A 42 0.09 8.87 11.40
CA GLN A 42 0.58 10.15 10.93
C GLN A 42 1.93 9.95 10.24
N GLY A 43 2.04 10.40 8.99
CA GLY A 43 3.31 10.44 8.30
C GLY A 43 4.26 11.44 8.98
N ARG A 44 5.54 11.09 9.07
CA ARG A 44 6.61 12.02 9.49
C ARG A 44 7.44 12.39 8.28
N GLY A 45 7.57 13.69 7.99
CA GLY A 45 8.33 14.17 6.85
C GLY A 45 7.73 13.73 5.52
N HIS A 46 8.49 12.99 4.73
CA HIS A 46 8.06 12.47 3.42
C HIS A 46 7.25 11.17 3.50
N ASN A 47 7.03 10.63 4.69
CA ASN A 47 6.30 9.39 4.85
C ASN A 47 4.81 9.60 4.61
N VAL A 48 4.25 8.80 3.73
CA VAL A 48 2.82 8.74 3.51
C VAL A 48 2.11 8.01 4.66
N PRO A 49 0.86 8.37 4.99
CA PRO A 49 0.13 7.67 6.02
C PRO A 49 -0.24 6.26 5.57
N TYR A 50 -0.17 5.32 6.50
CA TYR A 50 -0.67 3.96 6.32
C TYR A 50 -1.92 3.75 7.15
N GLY A 51 -2.79 2.84 6.73
CA GLY A 51 -3.92 2.40 7.53
C GLY A 51 -3.47 1.73 8.82
N SER A 52 -4.23 1.94 9.88
CA SER A 52 -3.95 1.39 11.20
C SER A 52 -5.16 0.61 11.71
N PHE A 53 -4.92 -0.62 12.16
CA PHE A 53 -5.94 -1.54 12.65
C PHE A 53 -5.53 -2.12 14.00
N TRP A 54 -6.43 -2.00 14.97
CA TRP A 54 -6.20 -2.52 16.31
C TRP A 54 -6.66 -3.97 16.39
N PHE A 55 -5.75 -4.89 16.71
CA PHE A 55 -6.01 -6.32 16.77
C PHE A 55 -5.20 -6.98 17.88
N GLU A 56 -5.87 -7.74 18.75
CA GLU A 56 -5.26 -8.49 19.86
C GLU A 56 -4.31 -7.64 20.71
N GLY A 57 -4.79 -6.47 21.12
CA GLY A 57 -4.05 -5.60 22.04
C GLY A 57 -2.90 -4.80 21.43
N ARG A 58 -2.74 -4.84 20.12
CA ARG A 58 -1.71 -4.02 19.47
C ARG A 58 -2.21 -3.36 18.17
N ARG A 59 -1.52 -2.29 17.78
CA ARG A 59 -1.76 -1.62 16.51
C ARG A 59 -1.00 -2.33 15.39
N TRP A 60 -1.74 -2.73 14.36
CA TRP A 60 -1.20 -3.26 13.12
C TRP A 60 -1.28 -2.21 12.03
N PHE A 61 -0.35 -2.24 11.08
CA PHE A 61 -0.63 -1.64 9.79
C PHE A 61 -1.74 -2.44 9.10
N ALA A 62 -2.74 -1.74 8.55
CA ALA A 62 -3.90 -2.40 7.93
C ALA A 62 -3.47 -3.33 6.78
N HIS A 63 -2.54 -2.90 5.94
CA HIS A 63 -2.03 -3.73 4.84
C HIS A 63 -1.29 -4.98 5.33
N ARG A 64 -0.55 -4.89 6.43
CA ARG A 64 0.12 -6.07 6.99
C ARG A 64 -0.87 -7.07 7.56
N TRP A 65 -1.91 -6.58 8.24
CA TRP A 65 -2.98 -7.44 8.74
C TRP A 65 -3.73 -8.12 7.60
N ALA A 66 -4.07 -7.37 6.55
CA ALA A 66 -4.72 -7.92 5.36
C ALA A 66 -3.85 -8.97 4.65
N ALA A 67 -2.56 -8.69 4.50
CA ALA A 67 -1.63 -9.63 3.89
C ALA A 67 -1.61 -10.97 4.64
N LYS A 68 -1.54 -10.92 5.96
CA LYS A 68 -1.47 -12.13 6.80
C LYS A 68 -2.80 -12.87 6.89
N TYR A 69 -3.89 -12.18 7.20
CA TYR A 69 -5.16 -12.80 7.59
C TYR A 69 -6.18 -12.89 6.47
N ILE A 70 -6.11 -12.05 5.45
CA ILE A 70 -7.00 -12.10 4.29
C ILE A 70 -6.33 -12.86 3.14
N HIS A 71 -5.13 -12.41 2.75
CA HIS A 71 -4.41 -12.98 1.61
C HIS A 71 -3.59 -14.22 1.97
N ARG A 72 -3.47 -14.54 3.25
CA ARG A 72 -2.73 -15.72 3.77
C ARG A 72 -1.27 -15.76 3.33
N LEU A 73 -0.63 -14.59 3.22
CA LEU A 73 0.77 -14.48 2.87
C LEU A 73 1.65 -14.71 4.11
N ASP A 74 2.81 -15.31 3.89
CA ASP A 74 3.86 -15.34 4.90
C ASP A 74 4.58 -13.99 4.91
N ILE A 75 4.36 -13.21 5.97
CA ILE A 75 4.95 -11.88 6.13
C ILE A 75 6.08 -11.84 7.15
N GLU A 76 6.45 -12.99 7.73
CA GLU A 76 7.52 -13.05 8.71
C GLU A 76 8.85 -12.69 8.06
N ASP A 77 9.60 -11.76 8.67
CA ASP A 77 10.83 -11.19 8.13
C ASP A 77 10.71 -10.59 6.72
N LYS A 78 9.49 -10.26 6.30
CA LYS A 78 9.23 -9.66 4.98
C LYS A 78 8.53 -8.33 5.10
N GLN A 79 8.69 -7.53 4.06
CA GLN A 79 7.91 -6.32 3.86
C GLN A 79 6.68 -6.64 3.04
N VAL A 80 5.60 -5.92 3.30
CA VAL A 80 4.38 -6.00 2.49
C VAL A 80 4.37 -4.82 1.54
N ASP A 81 4.48 -5.13 0.27
CA ASP A 81 4.53 -4.16 -0.81
C ASP A 81 3.14 -3.94 -1.41
N HIS A 82 2.83 -2.68 -1.67
CA HIS A 82 1.63 -2.29 -2.42
C HIS A 82 1.95 -2.36 -3.92
N CYS A 83 1.31 -3.26 -4.63
CA CYS A 83 1.57 -3.50 -6.05
C CYS A 83 0.41 -3.06 -6.97
N CYS A 84 -0.33 -2.02 -6.57
CA CYS A 84 -1.48 -1.53 -7.33
C CYS A 84 -1.11 -1.11 -8.76
N SER A 85 0.06 -0.51 -8.94
CA SER A 85 0.51 -0.04 -10.25
C SER A 85 0.74 -1.16 -11.28
N GLU A 86 0.93 -2.40 -10.82
CA GLU A 86 1.10 -3.57 -11.68
C GLU A 86 -0.23 -4.26 -12.02
N TYR A 87 -1.26 -4.10 -11.19
CA TYR A 87 -2.50 -4.85 -11.31
C TYR A 87 -3.74 -3.98 -11.51
N ALA A 88 -3.70 -2.73 -11.13
CA ALA A 88 -4.84 -1.83 -11.24
C ALA A 88 -4.72 -0.94 -12.48
N VAL A 89 -5.80 -0.82 -13.22
CA VAL A 89 -5.86 0.00 -14.43
C VAL A 89 -5.78 1.49 -14.09
N GLY A 90 -4.88 2.22 -14.75
CA GLY A 90 -4.74 3.67 -14.58
C GLY A 90 -4.09 4.11 -13.27
N VAL A 91 -3.49 3.19 -12.53
CA VAL A 91 -2.77 3.50 -11.29
C VAL A 91 -1.28 3.65 -11.58
N GLU A 92 -0.77 4.86 -11.48
CA GLU A 92 0.64 5.19 -11.71
C GLU A 92 1.49 4.91 -10.48
N HIS A 93 0.95 5.19 -9.29
CA HIS A 93 1.61 4.95 -8.01
C HIS A 93 0.81 3.97 -7.17
N PRO A 94 1.47 3.10 -6.40
CA PRO A 94 0.78 2.26 -5.44
C PRO A 94 0.04 3.12 -4.41
N ASN A 95 -1.19 2.75 -4.11
CA ASN A 95 -1.97 3.42 -3.07
C ASN A 95 -1.67 2.75 -1.72
N THR A 96 -1.09 3.48 -0.78
CA THR A 96 -0.70 2.97 0.54
C THR A 96 -1.89 2.58 1.42
N LEU A 97 -3.10 2.96 1.05
CA LEU A 97 -4.34 2.56 1.72
C LEU A 97 -5.00 1.34 1.07
N CYS A 98 -4.49 0.86 -0.07
CA CYS A 98 -5.01 -0.35 -0.71
C CYS A 98 -4.64 -1.58 0.12
N VAL A 99 -5.63 -2.39 0.46
CA VAL A 99 -5.45 -3.65 1.19
C VAL A 99 -5.67 -4.87 0.30
N GLN A 100 -5.82 -4.68 -1.01
CA GLN A 100 -6.07 -5.75 -1.99
C GLN A 100 -4.82 -6.13 -2.77
N HIS A 101 -4.12 -5.16 -3.35
CA HIS A 101 -2.96 -5.41 -4.21
C HIS A 101 -1.69 -5.43 -3.36
N LEU A 102 -1.47 -6.56 -2.69
CA LEU A 102 -0.39 -6.74 -1.73
C LEU A 102 0.45 -7.97 -2.07
N GLN A 103 1.75 -7.86 -1.82
CA GLN A 103 2.66 -8.99 -1.90
C GLN A 103 3.68 -8.94 -0.77
N ALA A 104 4.12 -10.11 -0.30
CA ALA A 104 5.17 -10.22 0.70
C ALA A 104 6.52 -10.40 0.00
N VAL A 105 7.45 -9.51 0.27
CA VAL A 105 8.76 -9.47 -0.40
C VAL A 105 9.88 -9.20 0.61
N THR A 106 11.09 -9.59 0.25
CA THR A 106 12.26 -9.22 1.04
C THR A 106 12.50 -7.71 0.95
N ALA A 107 13.24 -7.16 1.91
CA ALA A 107 13.62 -5.73 1.88
C ALA A 107 14.36 -5.36 0.61
N LYS A 108 15.24 -6.27 0.11
CA LYS A 108 15.96 -6.06 -1.15
C LYS A 108 15.00 -6.00 -2.33
N THR A 109 14.10 -6.98 -2.45
CA THR A 109 13.11 -7.01 -3.54
C THR A 109 12.20 -5.79 -3.50
N ASN A 110 11.78 -5.35 -2.31
CA ASN A 110 10.95 -4.16 -2.18
C ASN A 110 11.65 -2.91 -2.71
N ARG A 111 12.93 -2.73 -2.41
CA ARG A 111 13.74 -1.62 -2.95
C ARG A 111 13.85 -1.70 -4.47
N ASP A 112 14.07 -2.89 -5.00
CA ASP A 112 14.18 -3.10 -6.46
C ASP A 112 12.86 -2.78 -7.17
N LEU A 113 11.73 -3.16 -6.59
CA LEU A 113 10.40 -2.83 -7.12
C LEU A 113 10.11 -1.33 -7.10
N GLN A 114 10.49 -0.64 -6.04
CA GLN A 114 10.33 0.82 -5.96
C GLN A 114 11.20 1.53 -6.99
N ALA A 115 12.44 1.09 -7.17
CA ALA A 115 13.32 1.61 -8.21
C ALA A 115 12.73 1.37 -9.60
N ARG A 116 12.17 0.19 -9.86
CA ARG A 116 11.48 -0.13 -11.12
C ARG A 116 10.34 0.83 -11.41
N ARG A 117 9.45 1.04 -10.45
CA ARG A 117 8.31 1.96 -10.60
C ARG A 117 8.77 3.37 -10.92
N PHE A 118 9.82 3.79 -10.26
CA PHE A 118 10.45 5.08 -10.48
C PHE A 118 10.95 5.24 -11.93
N TYR A 119 11.65 4.24 -12.46
CA TYR A 119 12.11 4.24 -13.85
C TYR A 119 10.98 4.22 -14.86
N VAL A 120 9.90 3.50 -14.58
CA VAL A 120 8.71 3.51 -15.43
C VAL A 120 8.13 4.92 -15.52
N HIS A 121 8.01 5.61 -14.41
CA HIS A 121 7.52 7.00 -14.40
C HIS A 121 8.44 7.95 -15.16
N LEU A 122 9.74 7.77 -15.03
CA LEU A 122 10.72 8.54 -15.79
C LEU A 122 10.55 8.32 -17.31
N GLN A 123 10.40 7.07 -17.74
CA GLN A 123 10.24 6.73 -19.15
C GLN A 123 8.95 7.28 -19.77
N VAL A 124 7.87 7.34 -19.03
CA VAL A 124 6.61 7.92 -19.51
C VAL A 124 6.55 9.44 -19.36
N GLY A 125 7.64 10.07 -18.91
CA GLY A 125 7.75 11.54 -18.81
C GLY A 125 7.01 12.15 -17.63
N LEU A 126 6.62 11.37 -16.65
CA LEU A 126 5.90 11.85 -15.46
C LEU A 126 6.81 12.59 -14.49
N ILE A 127 8.12 12.30 -14.53
CA ILE A 127 9.13 12.99 -13.73
C ILE A 127 10.33 13.35 -14.62
N SER A 128 11.00 14.43 -14.29
CA SER A 128 12.21 14.82 -14.99
C SER A 128 13.41 13.99 -14.54
N TYR A 129 14.44 13.93 -15.37
CA TYR A 129 15.70 13.30 -15.00
C TYR A 129 16.32 13.92 -13.73
N ALA A 130 16.21 15.24 -13.59
CA ALA A 130 16.73 15.94 -12.42
C ALA A 130 15.97 15.54 -11.13
N GLU A 131 14.67 15.40 -11.19
CA GLU A 131 13.86 14.89 -10.09
C GLU A 131 14.22 13.44 -9.75
N ALA A 132 14.48 12.65 -10.80
CA ALA A 132 14.80 11.24 -10.66
C ALA A 132 16.20 11.01 -10.05
N TYR A 133 17.19 11.73 -10.49
CA TYR A 133 18.61 11.44 -10.22
C TYR A 133 19.36 12.55 -9.50
N GLY A 134 18.77 13.73 -9.33
CA GLY A 134 19.47 14.87 -8.76
C GLY A 134 20.04 14.62 -7.35
N GLU A 135 19.36 13.80 -6.57
CA GLU A 135 19.77 13.47 -5.19
C GLU A 135 20.16 11.99 -5.01
N MET A 136 20.05 11.16 -6.07
CA MET A 136 20.35 9.73 -6.00
C MET A 136 21.18 9.25 -7.18
N PRO A 137 22.41 9.78 -7.36
CA PRO A 137 23.27 9.41 -8.50
C PRO A 137 23.72 7.95 -8.51
N HIS A 138 23.54 7.24 -7.42
CA HIS A 138 23.90 5.83 -7.26
C HIS A 138 22.73 4.87 -7.53
N LEU A 139 21.54 5.39 -7.87
CA LEU A 139 20.41 4.54 -8.18
C LEU A 139 20.65 3.84 -9.52
N GLN A 140 20.90 2.54 -9.47
CA GLN A 140 21.09 1.70 -10.65
C GLN A 140 19.80 1.02 -11.03
N ILE A 141 19.57 0.86 -12.35
CA ILE A 141 18.45 0.05 -12.82
C ILE A 141 18.68 -1.40 -12.40
N PRO A 142 17.80 -1.98 -11.61
CA PRO A 142 17.93 -3.40 -11.25
C PRO A 142 17.93 -4.28 -12.50
N GLU A 143 18.80 -5.28 -12.53
CA GLU A 143 18.84 -6.25 -13.62
C GLU A 143 17.50 -6.99 -13.75
N GLY A 144 17.10 -7.29 -14.97
CA GLY A 144 15.89 -8.07 -15.24
C GLY A 144 14.58 -7.29 -15.23
N ILE A 145 14.62 -5.96 -15.10
CA ILE A 145 13.41 -5.14 -15.26
C ILE A 145 13.07 -5.03 -16.75
N PRO A 146 11.89 -5.52 -17.17
CA PRO A 146 11.45 -5.27 -18.53
C PRO A 146 11.15 -3.78 -18.68
N PHE A 147 11.83 -3.12 -19.61
CA PHE A 147 11.42 -1.80 -20.04
C PHE A 147 10.04 -1.91 -20.70
N LEU A 148 9.21 -0.90 -20.51
CA LEU A 148 7.99 -0.78 -21.27
C LEU A 148 8.38 -0.66 -22.76
N SER A 149 8.05 -1.68 -23.46
CA SER A 149 8.17 -1.66 -24.91
C SER A 149 7.00 -0.91 -25.52
#